data_833fe73ce59c3641a170004d920a8bf7
#
_entry.id   833fe73ce59c3641a170004d920a8bf7
#
_cell.length_a   1.000
_cell.length_b   1.000
_cell.length_c   1.000
_cell.angle_alpha   90.00
_cell.angle_beta   90.00
_cell.angle_gamma   90.00
#
_symmetry.space_group_name_H-M   'P 1'
#
loop_
_entity.id
_entity.type
_entity.pdbx_description
1 polymer ?
#
loop_
_entity_poly.entity_id
_entity_poly.type
_entity_poly.pdbx_seq_one_letter_code
_entity_poly.pdbx_strand_id
1 'polypeptide(L)'
;GRLTGACSQIGLRVASPVDLLGAPPADLSRPATVAELKSWTVAGLFWHATFAIPCTCDSIASHSRRTDDELAARQRLLRHTFQLIECCLSHGVYVTIANPRGSRRWRRPRLRRIMRRFKFTVVDYACCRFGCAFRKPQRLVTTLPDLARLARTCRCPERIHEELSGKAEVECEG
;
A
#
# COMPACT_ATOMS: atom_id res chain seq x y z
N GLY A 1 9.76 -0.75 -8.33
CA GLY A 1 9.59 0.08 -7.11
C GLY A 1 10.65 -0.24 -6.05
N ARG A 2 10.91 0.69 -5.11
CA ARG A 2 11.95 0.54 -4.08
C ARG A 2 11.77 -0.73 -3.22
N LEU A 3 10.54 -1.06 -2.83
CA LEU A 3 10.25 -2.26 -2.05
C LEU A 3 10.63 -3.54 -2.83
N THR A 4 10.30 -3.59 -4.11
CA THR A 4 10.64 -4.71 -5.01
C THR A 4 12.16 -4.88 -5.10
N GLY A 5 12.91 -3.78 -5.29
CA GLY A 5 14.37 -3.79 -5.32
C GLY A 5 14.97 -4.31 -4.00
N ALA A 6 14.51 -3.79 -2.86
CA ALA A 6 14.99 -4.23 -1.55
C ALA A 6 14.70 -5.73 -1.30
N CYS A 7 13.52 -6.22 -1.67
CA CYS A 7 13.19 -7.64 -1.56
C CYS A 7 14.08 -8.50 -2.45
N SER A 8 14.37 -8.06 -3.68
CA SER A 8 15.27 -8.76 -4.60
C SER A 8 16.71 -8.84 -4.06
N GLN A 9 17.22 -7.75 -3.46
CA GLN A 9 18.56 -7.70 -2.87
C GLN A 9 18.77 -8.71 -1.75
N ILE A 10 17.71 -9.08 -1.01
CA ILE A 10 17.77 -10.12 0.02
C ILE A 10 17.39 -11.51 -0.50
N GLY A 11 17.38 -11.72 -1.82
CA GLY A 11 17.18 -13.01 -2.46
C GLY A 11 15.70 -13.43 -2.62
N LEU A 12 14.74 -12.57 -2.34
CA LEU A 12 13.34 -12.89 -2.60
C LEU A 12 13.02 -12.79 -4.10
N ARG A 13 12.29 -13.77 -4.60
CA ARG A 13 11.74 -13.72 -5.96
C ARG A 13 10.54 -12.78 -5.97
N VAL A 14 10.63 -11.72 -6.75
CA VAL A 14 9.61 -10.66 -6.81
C VAL A 14 9.09 -10.49 -8.24
N ALA A 15 7.78 -10.30 -8.36
CA ALA A 15 7.18 -9.88 -9.63
C ALA A 15 7.39 -8.38 -9.86
N SER A 16 7.31 -7.95 -11.12
CA SER A 16 7.31 -6.53 -11.46
C SER A 16 6.18 -5.81 -10.71
N PRO A 17 6.44 -4.61 -10.15
CA PRO A 17 5.40 -3.85 -9.48
C PRO A 17 4.33 -3.42 -10.48
N VAL A 18 3.06 -3.53 -10.06
CA VAL A 18 1.93 -3.02 -10.82
C VAL A 18 1.74 -1.56 -10.49
N ASP A 19 2.25 -0.68 -11.35
CA ASP A 19 2.26 0.77 -11.17
C ASP A 19 2.06 1.46 -12.52
N LEU A 20 1.30 2.56 -12.54
CA LEU A 20 1.10 3.38 -13.75
C LEU A 20 2.41 4.01 -14.24
N LEU A 21 3.34 4.29 -13.32
CA LEU A 21 4.66 4.86 -13.61
C LEU A 21 5.72 3.77 -13.82
N GLY A 22 5.33 2.49 -13.78
CA GLY A 22 6.23 1.36 -14.02
C GLY A 22 6.61 1.20 -15.49
N ALA A 23 7.64 0.42 -15.74
CA ALA A 23 8.02 0.00 -17.10
C ALA A 23 7.97 -1.53 -17.20
N PRO A 24 6.97 -2.12 -17.90
CA PRO A 24 5.84 -1.45 -18.56
C PRO A 24 4.80 -0.91 -17.57
N PRO A 25 4.07 0.17 -17.91
CA PRO A 25 3.03 0.70 -17.04
C PRO A 25 1.86 -0.29 -16.95
N ALA A 26 1.41 -0.55 -15.71
CA ALA A 26 0.29 -1.44 -15.46
C ALA A 26 -0.82 -0.71 -14.69
N ASP A 27 -2.01 -0.67 -15.27
CA ASP A 27 -3.16 0.07 -14.75
C ASP A 27 -4.19 -0.87 -14.14
N LEU A 28 -4.32 -0.84 -12.82
CA LEU A 28 -5.33 -1.59 -12.07
C LEU A 28 -6.77 -1.10 -12.32
N SER A 29 -6.98 0.03 -12.99
CA SER A 29 -8.33 0.43 -13.40
C SER A 29 -8.82 -0.39 -14.60
N ARG A 30 -7.93 -1.06 -15.32
CA ARG A 30 -8.25 -1.91 -16.48
C ARG A 30 -8.66 -3.33 -16.03
N PRO A 31 -9.82 -3.82 -16.47
CA PRO A 31 -10.27 -5.18 -16.13
C PRO A 31 -9.29 -6.28 -16.55
N ALA A 32 -8.62 -6.13 -17.71
CA ALA A 32 -7.65 -7.10 -18.22
C ALA A 32 -6.48 -7.30 -17.24
N THR A 33 -5.87 -6.22 -16.75
CA THR A 33 -4.79 -6.27 -15.75
C THR A 33 -5.24 -7.00 -14.48
N VAL A 34 -6.46 -6.73 -14.04
CA VAL A 34 -7.02 -7.39 -12.85
C VAL A 34 -7.27 -8.88 -13.09
N ALA A 35 -7.78 -9.25 -14.28
CA ALA A 35 -8.00 -10.64 -14.64
C ALA A 35 -6.68 -11.43 -14.69
N GLU A 36 -5.64 -10.85 -15.27
CA GLU A 36 -4.31 -11.43 -15.33
C GLU A 36 -3.73 -11.67 -13.91
N LEU A 37 -3.75 -10.65 -13.04
CA LEU A 37 -3.27 -10.79 -11.66
C LEU A 37 -4.07 -11.82 -10.86
N LYS A 38 -5.36 -11.94 -11.10
CA LYS A 38 -6.18 -12.99 -10.49
C LYS A 38 -5.77 -14.38 -10.99
N SER A 39 -5.51 -14.54 -12.31
CA SER A 39 -5.05 -15.82 -12.85
C SER A 39 -3.72 -16.26 -12.24
N TRP A 40 -2.77 -15.34 -12.06
CA TRP A 40 -1.50 -15.62 -11.38
C TRP A 40 -1.70 -15.98 -9.90
N THR A 41 -2.64 -15.32 -9.23
CA THR A 41 -3.00 -15.65 -7.84
C THR A 41 -3.59 -17.07 -7.72
N VAL A 42 -4.53 -17.41 -8.60
CA VAL A 42 -5.16 -18.74 -8.65
C VAL A 42 -4.14 -19.83 -8.99
N ALA A 43 -3.18 -19.52 -9.87
CA ALA A 43 -2.07 -20.41 -10.23
C ALA A 43 -1.01 -20.57 -9.11
N GLY A 44 -1.17 -19.90 -7.96
CA GLY A 44 -0.24 -20.02 -6.84
C GLY A 44 1.13 -19.36 -7.06
N LEU A 45 1.24 -18.42 -7.99
CA LEU A 45 2.51 -17.75 -8.30
C LEU A 45 2.95 -16.76 -7.22
N PHE A 46 2.05 -16.39 -6.31
CA PHE A 46 2.33 -15.46 -5.22
C PHE A 46 2.14 -16.15 -3.86
N TRP A 47 3.05 -15.89 -2.94
CA TRP A 47 2.87 -16.24 -1.53
C TRP A 47 2.51 -15.01 -0.68
N HIS A 48 2.84 -13.80 -1.17
CA HIS A 48 2.55 -12.53 -0.51
C HIS A 48 2.30 -11.42 -1.54
N ALA A 49 1.34 -10.56 -1.26
CA ALA A 49 1.01 -9.39 -2.07
C ALA A 49 0.94 -8.12 -1.20
N THR A 50 1.64 -7.05 -1.62
CA THR A 50 1.60 -5.75 -0.94
C THR A 50 0.80 -4.73 -1.76
N PHE A 51 -0.15 -4.08 -1.12
CA PHE A 51 -1.01 -3.05 -1.70
C PHE A 51 -0.72 -1.69 -1.08
N ALA A 52 -0.04 -0.81 -1.83
CA ALA A 52 0.18 0.59 -1.47
C ALA A 52 -0.82 1.47 -2.23
N ILE A 53 -2.05 1.52 -1.75
CA ILE A 53 -3.14 2.21 -2.45
C ILE A 53 -2.94 3.74 -2.33
N PRO A 54 -2.92 4.52 -3.43
CA PRO A 54 -2.70 5.96 -3.37
C PRO A 54 -3.65 6.67 -2.40
N CYS A 55 -3.10 7.36 -1.39
CA CYS A 55 -3.90 8.07 -0.37
C CYS A 55 -4.46 9.42 -0.87
N THR A 56 -3.93 9.95 -1.98
CA THR A 56 -4.36 11.23 -2.58
C THR A 56 -5.86 11.30 -2.85
N CYS A 57 -6.51 10.15 -3.02
CA CYS A 57 -7.95 10.06 -3.25
C CYS A 57 -8.80 10.42 -2.04
N ASP A 58 -8.25 10.27 -0.83
CA ASP A 58 -8.95 10.47 0.43
C ASP A 58 -8.26 11.56 1.30
N SER A 59 -7.29 12.30 0.74
CA SER A 59 -6.57 13.37 1.43
C SER A 59 -7.44 14.63 1.50
N ILE A 60 -7.45 15.26 2.68
CA ILE A 60 -8.08 16.56 2.91
C ILE A 60 -7.40 17.66 2.09
N ALA A 61 -6.11 17.49 1.77
CA ALA A 61 -5.30 18.48 1.05
C ALA A 61 -5.63 18.60 -0.46
N SER A 62 -6.41 17.68 -1.03
CA SER A 62 -6.78 17.78 -2.44
C SER A 62 -8.11 18.52 -2.61
N HIS A 63 -8.06 19.83 -2.54
CA HIS A 63 -9.20 20.74 -2.76
C HIS A 63 -9.46 21.06 -4.24
N SER A 64 -8.71 20.48 -5.18
CA SER A 64 -8.96 20.69 -6.60
C SER A 64 -10.30 20.07 -7.01
N ARG A 65 -11.12 20.83 -7.73
CA ARG A 65 -12.32 20.31 -8.41
C ARG A 65 -11.89 19.17 -9.31
N ARG A 66 -12.44 17.99 -9.06
CA ARG A 66 -12.16 16.79 -9.84
C ARG A 66 -13.27 16.57 -10.83
N THR A 67 -12.93 16.05 -11.99
CA THR A 67 -13.91 15.65 -12.99
C THR A 67 -14.62 14.36 -12.54
N ASP A 68 -15.83 14.16 -13.02
CA ASP A 68 -16.60 12.93 -12.76
C ASP A 68 -15.85 11.68 -13.28
N ASP A 69 -15.12 11.81 -14.36
CA ASP A 69 -14.30 10.74 -14.94
C ASP A 69 -13.15 10.33 -14.01
N GLU A 70 -12.47 11.29 -13.37
CA GLU A 70 -11.44 11.00 -12.38
C GLU A 70 -12.02 10.29 -11.15
N LEU A 71 -13.20 10.68 -10.72
CA LEU A 71 -13.90 10.02 -9.62
C LEU A 71 -14.29 8.59 -9.99
N ALA A 72 -14.82 8.37 -11.19
CA ALA A 72 -15.18 7.06 -11.70
C ALA A 72 -13.96 6.14 -11.84
N ALA A 73 -12.83 6.64 -12.38
CA ALA A 73 -11.58 5.90 -12.49
C ALA A 73 -11.05 5.46 -11.11
N ARG A 74 -11.11 6.34 -10.11
CA ARG A 74 -10.72 6.04 -8.73
C ARG A 74 -11.61 5.00 -8.07
N GLN A 75 -12.91 5.07 -8.31
CA GLN A 75 -13.85 4.07 -7.79
C GLN A 75 -13.59 2.69 -8.43
N ARG A 76 -13.28 2.66 -9.74
CA ARG A 76 -12.87 1.43 -10.43
C ARG A 76 -11.59 0.87 -9.82
N LEU A 77 -10.54 1.68 -9.68
CA LEU A 77 -9.29 1.29 -9.06
C LEU A 77 -9.49 0.68 -7.67
N LEU A 78 -10.28 1.33 -6.82
CA LEU A 78 -10.57 0.82 -5.47
C LEU A 78 -11.35 -0.49 -5.49
N ARG A 79 -12.35 -0.59 -6.37
CA ARG A 79 -13.14 -1.82 -6.53
C ARG A 79 -12.25 -2.99 -6.92
N HIS A 80 -11.40 -2.79 -7.92
CA HIS A 80 -10.48 -3.79 -8.44
C HIS A 80 -9.42 -4.18 -7.39
N THR A 81 -8.87 -3.20 -6.68
CA THR A 81 -7.94 -3.46 -5.58
C THR A 81 -8.57 -4.36 -4.51
N PHE A 82 -9.79 -4.07 -4.07
CA PHE A 82 -10.46 -4.93 -3.09
C PHE A 82 -10.80 -6.31 -3.63
N GLN A 83 -11.13 -6.43 -4.92
CA GLN A 83 -11.34 -7.74 -5.55
C GLN A 83 -10.05 -8.57 -5.58
N LEU A 84 -8.90 -7.94 -5.87
CA LEU A 84 -7.61 -8.62 -5.85
C LEU A 84 -7.22 -9.03 -4.42
N ILE A 85 -7.42 -8.16 -3.43
CA ILE A 85 -7.18 -8.48 -2.02
C ILE A 85 -8.02 -9.71 -1.60
N GLU A 86 -9.31 -9.72 -1.92
CA GLU A 86 -10.19 -10.84 -1.60
C GLU A 86 -9.77 -12.11 -2.34
N CYS A 87 -9.34 -12.01 -3.60
CA CYS A 87 -8.82 -13.13 -4.38
C CYS A 87 -7.54 -13.70 -3.74
N CYS A 88 -6.55 -12.86 -3.42
CA CYS A 88 -5.33 -13.28 -2.74
C CYS A 88 -5.63 -14.03 -1.46
N LEU A 89 -6.47 -13.47 -0.60
CA LEU A 89 -6.83 -14.07 0.69
C LEU A 89 -7.57 -15.38 0.56
N SER A 90 -8.44 -15.52 -0.46
CA SER A 90 -9.19 -16.77 -0.72
C SER A 90 -8.30 -17.90 -1.25
N HIS A 91 -7.11 -17.57 -1.79
CA HIS A 91 -6.14 -18.54 -2.30
C HIS A 91 -4.90 -18.67 -1.39
N GLY A 92 -5.00 -18.28 -0.12
CA GLY A 92 -3.93 -18.47 0.86
C GLY A 92 -2.72 -17.54 0.71
N VAL A 93 -2.81 -16.52 -0.13
CA VAL A 93 -1.76 -15.51 -0.30
C VAL A 93 -1.80 -14.53 0.86
N TYR A 94 -0.66 -14.33 1.52
CA TYR A 94 -0.55 -13.29 2.53
C TYR A 94 -0.71 -11.90 1.91
N VAL A 95 -1.42 -11.03 2.61
CA VAL A 95 -1.70 -9.67 2.13
C VAL A 95 -1.22 -8.64 3.11
N THR A 96 -0.56 -7.61 2.60
CA THR A 96 -0.22 -6.39 3.35
C THR A 96 -0.77 -5.17 2.65
N ILE A 97 -1.46 -4.31 3.38
CA ILE A 97 -1.99 -3.03 2.88
C ILE A 97 -1.25 -1.93 3.62
N ALA A 98 -0.59 -1.03 2.87
CA ALA A 98 0.18 0.08 3.40
C ALA A 98 -0.51 1.41 3.11
N ASN A 99 -0.65 2.26 4.13
CA ASN A 99 -1.14 3.64 3.98
C ASN A 99 -0.70 4.49 5.18
N PRO A 100 -0.67 5.83 5.07
CA PRO A 100 -0.50 6.69 6.23
C PRO A 100 -1.50 6.34 7.33
N ARG A 101 -1.06 6.38 8.59
CA ARG A 101 -1.88 6.04 9.77
C ARG A 101 -3.20 6.82 9.81
N GLY A 102 -3.18 8.12 9.45
CA GLY A 102 -4.35 9.01 9.42
C GLY A 102 -5.25 8.86 8.19
N SER A 103 -4.96 7.94 7.26
CA SER A 103 -5.75 7.79 6.04
C SER A 103 -7.22 7.46 6.33
N ARG A 104 -8.14 8.22 5.72
CA ARG A 104 -9.59 7.95 5.79
C ARG A 104 -9.95 6.57 5.21
N ARG A 105 -9.05 5.97 4.43
CA ARG A 105 -9.21 4.65 3.83
C ARG A 105 -9.46 3.56 4.87
N TRP A 106 -8.83 3.66 6.03
CA TRP A 106 -9.02 2.71 7.14
C TRP A 106 -10.46 2.66 7.67
N ARG A 107 -11.27 3.69 7.38
CA ARG A 107 -12.68 3.78 7.79
C ARG A 107 -13.64 3.20 6.74
N ARG A 108 -13.17 2.80 5.55
CA ARG A 108 -14.01 2.26 4.48
C ARG A 108 -14.69 0.97 4.91
N PRO A 109 -16.04 0.86 4.80
CA PRO A 109 -16.78 -0.31 5.31
C PRO A 109 -16.31 -1.64 4.70
N ARG A 110 -16.05 -1.65 3.39
CA ARG A 110 -15.58 -2.86 2.69
C ARG A 110 -14.22 -3.31 3.22
N LEU A 111 -13.26 -2.40 3.39
CA LEU A 111 -11.95 -2.73 3.94
C LEU A 111 -12.08 -3.28 5.36
N ARG A 112 -12.86 -2.64 6.22
CA ARG A 112 -13.09 -3.11 7.59
C ARG A 112 -13.73 -4.50 7.65
N ARG A 113 -14.64 -4.80 6.69
CA ARG A 113 -15.24 -6.14 6.56
C ARG A 113 -14.18 -7.18 6.19
N ILE A 114 -13.33 -6.90 5.20
CA ILE A 114 -12.22 -7.77 4.79
C ILE A 114 -11.28 -7.99 5.97
N MET A 115 -10.84 -6.94 6.65
CA MET A 115 -9.93 -7.03 7.79
C MET A 115 -10.48 -7.95 8.90
N ARG A 116 -11.76 -7.83 9.23
CA ARG A 116 -12.40 -8.69 10.24
C ARG A 116 -12.51 -10.14 9.79
N ARG A 117 -12.95 -10.37 8.54
CA ARG A 117 -13.13 -11.71 8.00
C ARG A 117 -11.83 -12.52 7.98
N PHE A 118 -10.73 -11.88 7.61
CA PHE A 118 -9.44 -12.55 7.42
C PHE A 118 -8.43 -12.28 8.56
N LYS A 119 -8.89 -11.78 9.70
CA LYS A 119 -8.10 -11.60 10.93
C LYS A 119 -6.78 -10.84 10.72
N PHE A 120 -6.85 -9.70 10.06
CA PHE A 120 -5.67 -8.85 9.86
C PHE A 120 -5.11 -8.30 11.18
N THR A 121 -3.80 -8.24 11.26
CA THR A 121 -3.06 -7.53 12.31
C THR A 121 -2.79 -6.10 11.86
N VAL A 122 -2.99 -5.13 12.75
CA VAL A 122 -2.66 -3.71 12.53
C VAL A 122 -1.30 -3.41 13.11
N VAL A 123 -0.41 -2.86 12.29
CA VAL A 123 0.98 -2.53 12.66
C VAL A 123 1.21 -1.05 12.39
N ASP A 124 1.29 -0.26 13.45
CA ASP A 124 1.61 1.17 13.36
C ASP A 124 3.10 1.37 13.57
N TYR A 125 3.74 2.13 12.67
CA TYR A 125 5.15 2.47 12.78
C TYR A 125 5.42 3.90 12.33
N ALA A 126 6.56 4.44 12.76
CA ALA A 126 7.05 5.74 12.31
C ALA A 126 8.30 5.57 11.46
N CYS A 127 8.37 6.23 10.31
CA CYS A 127 9.47 6.11 9.34
C CYS A 127 10.84 6.46 9.97
N CYS A 128 10.89 7.42 10.90
CA CYS A 128 12.11 7.77 11.63
C CYS A 128 12.73 6.61 12.42
N ARG A 129 11.96 5.60 12.78
CA ARG A 129 12.47 4.39 13.45
C ARG A 129 13.19 3.43 12.49
N PHE A 130 13.18 3.76 11.21
CA PHE A 130 13.80 3.02 10.12
C PHE A 130 14.72 3.91 9.28
N GLY A 131 15.29 4.96 9.90
CA GLY A 131 16.34 5.80 9.28
C GLY A 131 15.84 7.01 8.49
N CYS A 132 14.52 7.28 8.43
CA CYS A 132 14.04 8.49 7.76
C CYS A 132 14.24 9.74 8.62
N ALA A 133 14.62 10.87 8.01
CA ALA A 133 14.77 12.16 8.69
C ALA A 133 13.45 12.73 9.21
N PHE A 134 12.33 12.34 8.64
CA PHE A 134 10.99 12.85 8.96
C PHE A 134 10.13 11.86 9.75
N ARG A 135 9.25 12.41 10.61
CA ARG A 135 8.25 11.64 11.34
C ARG A 135 7.02 11.40 10.46
N LYS A 136 7.00 10.32 9.70
CA LYS A 136 5.83 9.92 8.92
C LYS A 136 5.17 8.70 9.57
N PRO A 137 4.05 8.87 10.30
CA PRO A 137 3.34 7.74 10.89
C PRO A 137 2.66 6.94 9.78
N GLN A 138 3.00 5.67 9.70
CA GLN A 138 2.48 4.71 8.74
C GLN A 138 1.68 3.62 9.43
N ARG A 139 0.80 2.99 8.70
CA ARG A 139 0.06 1.81 9.13
C ARG A 139 0.17 0.74 8.06
N LEU A 140 0.55 -0.45 8.49
CA LEU A 140 0.36 -1.68 7.76
C LEU A 140 -0.84 -2.43 8.37
N VAL A 141 -1.61 -3.03 7.50
CA VAL A 141 -2.65 -3.97 7.88
C VAL A 141 -2.33 -5.26 7.14
N THR A 142 -2.04 -6.35 7.86
CA THR A 142 -1.42 -7.53 7.27
C THR A 142 -1.97 -8.82 7.84
N THR A 143 -1.97 -9.87 7.00
CA THR A 143 -2.18 -11.25 7.42
C THR A 143 -0.88 -12.00 7.67
N LEU A 144 0.29 -11.39 7.36
CA LEU A 144 1.61 -11.97 7.60
C LEU A 144 2.04 -11.71 9.06
N PRO A 145 2.13 -12.75 9.92
CA PRO A 145 2.33 -12.57 11.37
C PRO A 145 3.62 -11.83 11.74
N ASP A 146 4.72 -12.13 11.04
CA ASP A 146 6.04 -11.58 11.35
C ASP A 146 6.16 -10.06 11.19
N LEU A 147 5.29 -9.45 10.39
CA LEU A 147 5.26 -8.00 10.24
C LEU A 147 4.83 -7.25 11.51
N ALA A 148 4.26 -7.93 12.49
CA ALA A 148 3.97 -7.34 13.81
C ALA A 148 5.23 -6.79 14.50
N ARG A 149 6.41 -7.36 14.21
CA ARG A 149 7.71 -6.91 14.74
C ARG A 149 8.12 -5.51 14.27
N LEU A 150 7.48 -4.99 13.22
CA LEU A 150 7.73 -3.64 12.72
C LEU A 150 7.01 -2.56 13.54
N ALA A 151 6.18 -2.91 14.50
CA ALA A 151 5.47 -1.97 15.35
C ALA A 151 6.43 -1.12 16.20
N ARG A 152 6.78 0.07 15.69
CA ARG A 152 7.73 0.99 16.33
C ARG A 152 7.20 2.42 16.26
N THR A 153 6.76 2.94 17.42
CA THR A 153 6.34 4.34 17.53
C THR A 153 7.56 5.27 17.62
N CYS A 154 7.40 6.50 17.18
CA CYS A 154 8.42 7.52 17.31
C CYS A 154 8.65 7.85 18.81
N ARG A 155 9.91 7.86 19.23
CA ARG A 155 10.37 8.28 20.56
C ARG A 155 11.40 9.41 20.47
N CYS A 156 11.57 10.03 19.29
CA CYS A 156 12.50 11.11 19.10
C CYS A 156 11.97 12.40 19.72
N PRO A 157 12.82 13.31 20.24
CA PRO A 157 12.41 14.67 20.61
C PRO A 157 11.76 15.39 19.41
N GLU A 158 10.73 16.20 19.67
CA GLU A 158 9.90 16.77 18.60
C GLU A 158 10.65 17.62 17.57
N ARG A 159 11.77 18.22 17.96
CA ARG A 159 12.56 19.14 17.11
C ARG A 159 13.56 18.48 16.17
N ILE A 160 13.68 17.14 16.17
CA ILE A 160 14.68 16.41 15.37
C ILE A 160 14.14 16.00 13.98
N HIS A 161 12.85 16.13 13.75
CA HIS A 161 12.28 15.68 12.48
C HIS A 161 12.15 16.84 11.50
N GLU A 162 12.54 16.57 10.26
CA GLU A 162 12.24 17.46 9.15
C GLU A 162 10.72 17.51 8.90
N GLU A 163 10.21 18.71 8.65
CA GLU A 163 8.82 18.89 8.25
C GLU A 163 8.64 18.43 6.79
N LEU A 164 7.69 17.51 6.58
CA LEU A 164 7.24 17.16 5.23
C LEU A 164 6.37 18.30 4.69
N SER A 165 7.00 19.33 4.15
CA SER A 165 6.32 20.29 3.28
C SER A 165 5.95 19.61 1.97
N GLY A 166 4.71 19.78 1.47
CA GLY A 166 4.18 19.06 0.30
C GLY A 166 4.90 19.31 -1.03
N LYS A 167 6.15 19.79 -1.00
CA LYS A 167 7.03 20.06 -2.14
C LYS A 167 8.42 19.41 -1.99
N ALA A 168 8.67 18.60 -0.98
CA ALA A 168 9.95 17.93 -0.84
C ALA A 168 10.06 16.81 -1.90
N GLU A 169 10.78 17.06 -2.97
CA GLU A 169 11.43 16.03 -3.76
C GLU A 169 12.48 15.39 -2.85
N VAL A 170 12.17 14.20 -2.36
CA VAL A 170 13.13 13.43 -1.56
C VAL A 170 14.09 12.78 -2.55
N GLU A 171 15.18 13.44 -2.86
CA GLU A 171 16.37 12.77 -3.39
C GLU A 171 16.89 11.83 -2.29
N CYS A 172 16.60 10.57 -2.41
CA CYS A 172 17.27 9.55 -1.65
C CYS A 172 18.48 9.11 -2.48
N GLU A 173 19.63 9.60 -2.12
CA GLU A 173 20.90 9.04 -2.59
C GLU A 173 20.93 7.53 -2.28
N GLY A 174 21.40 6.76 -3.28
CA GLY A 174 21.33 5.31 -3.36
C GLY A 174 22.23 4.54 -2.43
#